data_0cc19d59c1b5fa32f2e826648d5396d4
#
_entry.id   0cc19d59c1b5fa32f2e826648d5396d4
#
_cell.length_a   1.000
_cell.length_b   1.000
_cell.length_c   1.000
_cell.angle_alpha   90.00
_cell.angle_beta   90.00
_cell.angle_gamma   90.00
#
_symmetry.space_group_name_H-M   'P 1'
#
loop_
_entity.id
_entity.type
_entity.pdbx_description
1 polymer ?
#
loop_
_entity_poly.entity_id
_entity_poly.type
_entity_poly.pdbx_seq_one_letter_code
_entity_poly.pdbx_strand_id
1 'polypeptide(L)'
;MQSTIHSAKMFYILVAIVAVSSLYFVVPGVTIAEETPQTFLTHTGLVIKTTGEVIDPIGYAGDALDFDPDKFMKDFDYGEVSVLEDGTILREFYITARDDQIMEVSPGVFYNVWTFNDSVPGPTIRATEGDLIRIHFTNEGSKPHTLHFHGIHKAEMDGVFENIGSGGKFIYEFYAEPVGLHLYHCHVHPVEEHIAHGLYGAYIVDPKEPREPADEFVFVLNGLDTDFDGENNFYAANTIPFYYQHHPIEINTNE
;
A
#
# COMPACT_ATOMS: atom_id res chain seq x y z
N MET A 1 -52.29 3.52 5.01
CA MET A 1 -51.27 2.62 4.46
C MET A 1 -50.01 3.44 4.29
N GLN A 2 -49.16 3.49 5.32
CA GLN A 2 -47.84 4.12 5.24
C GLN A 2 -46.89 3.05 4.76
N SER A 3 -46.31 3.25 3.58
CA SER A 3 -45.21 2.42 3.07
C SER A 3 -43.94 2.85 3.78
N THR A 4 -43.43 2.02 4.65
CA THR A 4 -42.13 2.15 5.25
C THR A 4 -41.09 1.86 4.15
N ILE A 5 -40.44 2.91 3.65
CA ILE A 5 -39.29 2.77 2.76
C ILE A 5 -38.15 2.31 3.67
N HIS A 6 -37.77 1.04 3.54
CA HIS A 6 -36.52 0.55 4.14
C HIS A 6 -35.35 1.17 3.37
N SER A 7 -34.64 2.08 4.04
CA SER A 7 -33.36 2.57 3.55
C SER A 7 -32.37 1.39 3.58
N ALA A 8 -32.08 0.85 2.42
CA ALA A 8 -30.97 -0.08 2.29
C ALA A 8 -29.66 0.73 2.40
N LYS A 9 -28.87 0.52 3.46
CA LYS A 9 -27.53 1.07 3.53
C LYS A 9 -26.72 0.50 2.37
N MET A 10 -26.07 1.38 1.62
CA MET A 10 -25.26 1.03 0.47
C MET A 10 -23.84 0.78 0.95
N PHE A 11 -23.26 -0.37 0.58
CA PHE A 11 -21.88 -0.70 0.88
C PHE A 11 -21.01 -0.29 -0.30
N TYR A 12 -19.92 0.41 -0.03
CA TYR A 12 -18.91 0.72 -1.02
C TYR A 12 -17.66 -0.12 -0.78
N ILE A 13 -17.31 -0.93 -1.76
CA ILE A 13 -16.05 -1.63 -1.80
C ILE A 13 -15.14 -0.84 -2.72
N LEU A 14 -14.07 -0.30 -2.15
CA LEU A 14 -13.05 0.46 -2.87
C LEU A 14 -11.90 -0.51 -3.16
N VAL A 15 -11.70 -0.83 -4.44
CA VAL A 15 -10.66 -1.76 -4.87
C VAL A 15 -9.60 -1.00 -5.65
N ALA A 16 -8.40 -0.94 -5.12
CA ALA A 16 -7.22 -0.49 -5.85
C ALA A 16 -6.42 -1.71 -6.32
N ILE A 17 -6.12 -1.78 -7.61
CA ILE A 17 -5.34 -2.87 -8.20
C ILE A 17 -3.96 -2.33 -8.53
N VAL A 18 -2.95 -2.80 -7.82
CA VAL A 18 -1.56 -2.63 -8.20
C VAL A 18 -1.15 -3.91 -8.94
N ALA A 19 -1.23 -3.87 -10.27
CA ALA A 19 -0.82 -4.99 -11.09
C ALA A 19 0.58 -4.73 -11.64
N VAL A 20 1.56 -5.44 -11.13
CA VAL A 20 2.83 -5.61 -11.83
C VAL A 20 2.61 -6.79 -12.79
N SER A 21 2.36 -6.48 -14.06
CA SER A 21 2.07 -7.50 -15.07
C SER A 21 3.36 -8.04 -15.66
N SER A 22 3.81 -9.18 -15.18
CA SER A 22 4.70 -10.05 -15.94
C SER A 22 3.84 -11.12 -16.63
N LEU A 23 3.69 -11.01 -17.95
CA LEU A 23 3.00 -12.01 -18.78
C LEU A 23 3.95 -13.18 -19.04
N TYR A 24 3.72 -14.34 -18.41
CA TYR A 24 4.36 -15.58 -18.79
C TYR A 24 3.36 -16.73 -18.91
N PHE A 25 3.60 -17.60 -19.91
CA PHE A 25 2.79 -18.74 -20.29
C PHE A 25 2.95 -19.91 -19.31
N VAL A 26 1.84 -20.53 -18.92
CA VAL A 26 1.81 -21.76 -18.13
C VAL A 26 2.17 -22.97 -18.99
N VAL A 27 3.16 -23.75 -18.56
CA VAL A 27 3.45 -25.09 -19.07
C VAL A 27 2.97 -26.12 -18.03
N PRO A 28 2.10 -27.06 -18.36
CA PRO A 28 1.61 -28.06 -17.40
C PRO A 28 2.59 -29.21 -17.22
N GLY A 29 2.90 -29.55 -15.98
CA GLY A 29 3.57 -30.80 -15.62
C GLY A 29 4.67 -30.69 -14.57
N VAL A 30 4.31 -30.37 -13.30
CA VAL A 30 5.25 -30.52 -12.18
C VAL A 30 4.67 -31.50 -11.16
N THR A 31 5.37 -32.62 -10.97
CA THR A 31 5.17 -33.57 -9.86
C THR A 31 5.81 -33.00 -8.59
N ILE A 32 5.03 -32.95 -7.52
CA ILE A 32 5.50 -32.51 -6.21
C ILE A 32 6.40 -33.62 -5.65
N ALA A 33 7.68 -33.34 -5.45
CA ALA A 33 8.62 -34.16 -4.69
C ALA A 33 8.63 -33.69 -3.23
N GLU A 34 8.75 -34.62 -2.26
CA GLU A 34 8.91 -34.31 -0.84
C GLU A 34 10.12 -33.38 -0.61
N GLU A 35 9.88 -32.23 -0.01
CA GLU A 35 10.89 -31.20 0.17
C GLU A 35 11.81 -31.51 1.35
N THR A 36 13.10 -31.61 1.05
CA THR A 36 14.15 -31.37 2.03
C THR A 36 14.20 -29.87 2.35
N PRO A 37 14.49 -29.46 3.62
CA PRO A 37 14.56 -28.07 3.99
C PRO A 37 15.55 -27.31 3.10
N GLN A 38 15.06 -26.41 2.27
CA GLN A 38 15.89 -25.58 1.43
C GLN A 38 16.19 -24.26 2.13
N THR A 39 17.43 -23.83 2.04
CA THR A 39 17.89 -22.53 2.49
C THR A 39 17.87 -21.61 1.26
N PHE A 40 17.04 -20.60 1.29
CA PHE A 40 16.93 -19.64 0.19
C PHE A 40 17.81 -18.41 0.47
N LEU A 41 18.66 -18.07 -0.49
CA LEU A 41 19.41 -16.82 -0.49
C LEU A 41 18.58 -15.82 -1.31
N THR A 42 18.01 -14.82 -0.66
CA THR A 42 17.35 -13.74 -1.38
C THR A 42 18.39 -12.80 -2.01
N HIS A 43 18.02 -12.03 -3.03
CA HIS A 43 18.89 -11.02 -3.65
C HIS A 43 19.41 -9.97 -2.65
N THR A 44 18.76 -9.84 -1.50
CA THR A 44 19.14 -8.96 -0.39
C THR A 44 20.08 -9.64 0.62
N GLY A 45 20.47 -10.90 0.40
CA GLY A 45 21.34 -11.65 1.31
C GLY A 45 20.65 -12.21 2.55
N LEU A 46 19.33 -12.12 2.65
CA LEU A 46 18.56 -12.71 3.75
C LEU A 46 18.46 -14.23 3.55
N VAL A 47 18.85 -15.00 4.55
CA VAL A 47 18.72 -16.46 4.56
C VAL A 47 17.54 -16.85 5.44
N ILE A 48 16.48 -17.40 4.83
CA ILE A 48 15.30 -17.87 5.58
C ILE A 48 15.39 -19.40 5.72
N LYS A 49 15.33 -19.90 6.94
CA LYS A 49 15.15 -21.32 7.21
C LYS A 49 13.66 -21.64 7.32
N THR A 50 13.24 -22.78 6.82
CA THR A 50 11.87 -23.32 6.97
C THR A 50 11.42 -23.53 8.42
N THR A 51 12.29 -23.25 9.40
CA THR A 51 12.01 -23.31 10.85
C THR A 51 11.49 -21.99 11.42
N GLY A 52 11.27 -20.97 10.60
CA GLY A 52 10.87 -19.62 11.08
C GLY A 52 12.01 -18.80 11.67
N GLU A 53 13.25 -19.30 11.64
CA GLU A 53 14.41 -18.56 12.10
C GLU A 53 14.95 -17.73 10.95
N VAL A 54 14.79 -16.41 11.04
CA VAL A 54 15.44 -15.46 10.12
C VAL A 54 16.93 -15.46 10.45
N ILE A 55 17.74 -15.95 9.54
CA ILE A 55 19.18 -15.78 9.63
C ILE A 55 19.52 -14.59 8.74
N ASP A 56 19.77 -13.47 9.37
CA ASP A 56 20.28 -12.29 8.71
C ASP A 56 21.82 -12.36 8.59
N PRO A 57 22.36 -12.63 7.40
CA PRO A 57 23.81 -12.59 7.19
C PRO A 57 24.34 -11.15 7.21
N ILE A 58 23.48 -10.13 7.22
CA ILE A 58 23.84 -8.70 7.18
C ILE A 58 23.61 -8.01 8.53
N GLY A 59 23.05 -8.72 9.55
CA GLY A 59 22.86 -8.19 10.90
C GLY A 59 21.59 -7.34 11.09
N TYR A 60 20.47 -7.69 10.41
CA TYR A 60 19.18 -7.06 10.68
C TYR A 60 18.75 -7.37 12.13
N ALA A 61 18.65 -6.32 12.94
CA ALA A 61 18.36 -6.43 14.38
C ALA A 61 16.95 -5.90 14.74
N GLY A 62 16.03 -5.83 13.77
CA GLY A 62 14.67 -5.33 13.97
C GLY A 62 13.63 -6.43 14.12
N ASP A 63 12.53 -6.12 14.81
CA ASP A 63 11.33 -6.96 14.81
C ASP A 63 10.60 -6.82 13.46
N ALA A 64 9.90 -7.90 13.05
CA ALA A 64 9.04 -7.83 11.86
C ALA A 64 7.91 -6.82 12.10
N LEU A 65 7.51 -6.12 11.03
CA LEU A 65 6.37 -5.22 11.09
C LEU A 65 5.10 -5.98 11.46
N ASP A 66 4.36 -5.42 12.41
CA ASP A 66 3.01 -5.88 12.78
C ASP A 66 1.99 -5.17 11.89
N PHE A 67 1.37 -5.91 10.97
CA PHE A 67 0.38 -5.39 10.05
C PHE A 67 -0.97 -6.07 10.24
N ASP A 68 -2.01 -5.27 10.49
CA ASP A 68 -3.38 -5.73 10.69
C ASP A 68 -4.25 -5.36 9.47
N PRO A 69 -4.59 -6.33 8.59
CA PRO A 69 -5.45 -6.08 7.42
C PRO A 69 -6.84 -5.58 7.77
N ASP A 70 -7.44 -5.98 8.90
CA ASP A 70 -8.78 -5.54 9.32
C ASP A 70 -8.79 -4.09 9.78
N LYS A 71 -7.71 -3.65 10.42
CA LYS A 71 -7.52 -2.25 10.76
C LYS A 71 -7.27 -1.44 9.48
N PHE A 72 -6.31 -1.87 8.65
CA PHE A 72 -5.92 -1.16 7.42
C PHE A 72 -7.12 -0.88 6.51
N MET A 73 -8.01 -1.86 6.28
CA MET A 73 -9.12 -1.70 5.34
C MET A 73 -10.14 -0.63 5.73
N LYS A 74 -10.09 -0.13 6.97
CA LYS A 74 -11.01 0.88 7.54
C LYS A 74 -10.30 2.14 8.02
N ASP A 75 -8.97 2.16 7.96
CA ASP A 75 -8.16 3.27 8.45
C ASP A 75 -7.86 4.24 7.29
N PHE A 76 -8.42 5.44 7.40
CA PHE A 76 -8.25 6.49 6.41
C PHE A 76 -7.47 7.65 7.02
N ASP A 77 -6.36 8.04 6.41
CA ASP A 77 -5.62 9.23 6.77
C ASP A 77 -6.23 10.47 6.10
N TYR A 78 -6.80 11.35 6.88
CA TYR A 78 -7.39 12.62 6.43
C TYR A 78 -6.41 13.80 6.54
N GLY A 79 -5.19 13.57 7.02
CA GLY A 79 -4.18 14.60 7.26
C GLY A 79 -4.53 15.57 8.37
N GLU A 80 -3.63 16.50 8.63
CA GLU A 80 -3.87 17.66 9.50
C GLU A 80 -4.62 18.74 8.71
N VAL A 81 -5.83 19.10 9.17
CA VAL A 81 -6.71 20.00 8.42
C VAL A 81 -6.63 21.42 8.95
N SER A 82 -6.42 22.38 8.05
CA SER A 82 -6.48 23.82 8.34
C SER A 82 -7.22 24.58 7.22
N VAL A 83 -7.57 25.83 7.48
CA VAL A 83 -8.24 26.71 6.51
C VAL A 83 -7.34 27.89 6.21
N LEU A 84 -7.00 28.08 4.95
CA LEU A 84 -6.20 29.22 4.49
C LEU A 84 -7.01 30.53 4.49
N GLU A 85 -6.33 31.67 4.36
CA GLU A 85 -6.98 32.98 4.39
C GLU A 85 -8.03 33.20 3.29
N ASP A 86 -7.89 32.50 2.17
CA ASP A 86 -8.83 32.54 1.04
C ASP A 86 -9.99 31.55 1.16
N GLY A 87 -10.04 30.77 2.26
CA GLY A 87 -11.05 29.77 2.53
C GLY A 87 -10.73 28.37 1.97
N THR A 88 -9.58 28.19 1.33
CA THR A 88 -9.12 26.88 0.86
C THR A 88 -8.85 25.94 2.04
N ILE A 89 -9.34 24.73 1.99
CA ILE A 89 -9.00 23.67 2.94
C ILE A 89 -7.62 23.13 2.60
N LEU A 90 -6.68 23.22 3.54
CA LEU A 90 -5.35 22.60 3.44
C LEU A 90 -5.35 21.31 4.27
N ARG A 91 -4.88 20.21 3.65
CA ARG A 91 -4.58 18.95 4.34
C ARG A 91 -3.10 18.66 4.25
N GLU A 92 -2.46 18.53 5.39
CA GLU A 92 -1.04 18.23 5.49
C GLU A 92 -0.84 16.77 5.92
N PHE A 93 -0.04 16.04 5.15
CA PHE A 93 0.30 14.64 5.39
C PHE A 93 1.81 14.53 5.58
N TYR A 94 2.23 13.58 6.39
CA TYR A 94 3.63 13.27 6.64
C TYR A 94 3.91 11.83 6.22
N ILE A 95 4.69 11.66 5.16
CA ILE A 95 5.01 10.35 4.59
C ILE A 95 6.51 10.12 4.65
N THR A 96 6.88 9.03 5.31
CA THR A 96 8.27 8.58 5.42
C THR A 96 8.47 7.28 4.65
N ALA A 97 9.45 7.26 3.75
CA ALA A 97 9.88 6.05 3.07
C ALA A 97 11.02 5.36 3.84
N ARG A 98 10.96 4.03 3.96
CA ARG A 98 12.00 3.16 4.53
C ARG A 98 12.21 1.94 3.63
N ASP A 99 13.44 1.40 3.57
CA ASP A 99 13.81 0.28 2.70
C ASP A 99 14.56 -0.85 3.42
N ASP A 100 14.43 -0.90 4.75
CA ASP A 100 15.18 -1.82 5.62
C ASP A 100 14.29 -2.67 6.52
N GLN A 101 13.02 -2.88 6.15
CA GLN A 101 12.05 -3.54 7.01
C GLN A 101 11.70 -4.96 6.55
N ILE A 102 11.18 -5.75 7.46
CA ILE A 102 10.73 -7.13 7.22
C ILE A 102 9.29 -7.27 7.68
N MET A 103 8.48 -7.99 6.91
CA MET A 103 7.12 -8.36 7.27
C MET A 103 6.94 -9.87 7.14
N GLU A 104 6.29 -10.52 8.10
CA GLU A 104 5.84 -11.89 7.96
C GLU A 104 4.52 -11.90 7.19
N VAL A 105 4.55 -12.37 5.93
CA VAL A 105 3.39 -12.36 5.04
C VAL A 105 2.62 -13.68 5.04
N SER A 106 3.24 -14.74 5.52
CA SER A 106 2.64 -16.07 5.77
C SER A 106 3.45 -16.75 6.86
N PRO A 107 2.91 -17.71 7.61
CA PRO A 107 3.66 -18.38 8.69
C PRO A 107 5.04 -18.87 8.23
N GLY A 108 6.10 -18.27 8.79
CA GLY A 108 7.50 -18.56 8.47
C GLY A 108 8.00 -17.97 7.13
N VAL A 109 7.19 -17.19 6.42
CA VAL A 109 7.58 -16.51 5.18
C VAL A 109 7.76 -15.03 5.45
N PHE A 110 9.00 -14.60 5.44
CA PHE A 110 9.39 -13.21 5.66
C PHE A 110 9.71 -12.54 4.33
N TYR A 111 9.22 -11.31 4.19
CA TYR A 111 9.36 -10.49 3.00
C TYR A 111 10.11 -9.21 3.34
N ASN A 112 11.19 -8.91 2.60
CA ASN A 112 11.87 -7.63 2.74
C ASN A 112 10.99 -6.56 2.10
N VAL A 113 10.40 -5.71 2.94
CA VAL A 113 9.47 -4.67 2.51
C VAL A 113 10.11 -3.29 2.57
N TRP A 114 9.72 -2.46 1.61
CA TRP A 114 9.94 -1.02 1.64
C TRP A 114 8.60 -0.35 1.90
N THR A 115 8.56 0.57 2.82
CA THR A 115 7.30 1.05 3.37
C THR A 115 7.12 2.55 3.20
N PHE A 116 5.85 2.95 3.12
CA PHE A 116 5.44 4.30 3.47
C PHE A 116 4.78 4.25 4.85
N ASN A 117 5.35 4.99 5.83
CA ASN A 117 4.89 5.03 7.22
C ASN A 117 4.77 3.64 7.87
N ASP A 118 5.82 2.82 7.72
CA ASP A 118 5.94 1.50 8.35
C ASP A 118 4.77 0.55 8.00
N SER A 119 4.19 0.68 6.81
CA SER A 119 3.04 -0.11 6.36
C SER A 119 3.16 -0.49 4.88
N VAL A 120 2.65 -1.69 4.54
CA VAL A 120 2.42 -2.16 3.15
C VAL A 120 1.01 -2.75 3.08
N PRO A 121 0.11 -2.17 2.29
CA PRO A 121 0.23 -0.91 1.57
C PRO A 121 0.48 0.27 2.51
N GLY A 122 1.04 1.38 1.98
CA GLY A 122 1.12 2.64 2.71
C GLY A 122 -0.27 3.18 3.07
N PRO A 123 -0.37 4.22 3.93
CA PRO A 123 -1.63 4.77 4.42
C PRO A 123 -2.63 5.07 3.31
N THR A 124 -3.91 4.78 3.53
CA THR A 124 -4.98 5.22 2.61
C THR A 124 -5.24 6.71 2.82
N ILE A 125 -4.67 7.53 1.95
CA ILE A 125 -4.83 9.00 1.99
C ILE A 125 -6.22 9.37 1.48
N ARG A 126 -6.92 10.26 2.20
CA ARG A 126 -8.27 10.68 1.83
C ARG A 126 -8.47 12.18 1.93
N ALA A 127 -9.07 12.77 0.89
CA ALA A 127 -9.35 14.20 0.79
C ALA A 127 -10.66 14.46 0.07
N THR A 128 -11.14 15.71 0.09
CA THR A 128 -12.30 16.13 -0.68
C THR A 128 -11.85 16.91 -1.92
N GLU A 129 -12.56 16.77 -3.02
CA GLU A 129 -12.29 17.50 -4.25
C GLU A 129 -12.11 18.99 -4.01
N GLY A 130 -10.98 19.53 -4.47
CA GLY A 130 -10.60 20.93 -4.33
C GLY A 130 -9.87 21.26 -3.03
N ASP A 131 -9.68 20.33 -2.09
CA ASP A 131 -8.76 20.53 -0.99
C ASP A 131 -7.32 20.69 -1.53
N LEU A 132 -6.54 21.56 -0.92
CA LEU A 132 -5.10 21.65 -1.18
C LEU A 132 -4.39 20.57 -0.36
N ILE A 133 -3.74 19.67 -1.05
CA ILE A 133 -2.94 18.58 -0.45
C ILE A 133 -1.50 19.06 -0.34
N ARG A 134 -0.90 18.91 0.83
CA ARG A 134 0.53 19.12 1.05
C ARG A 134 1.11 17.91 1.74
N ILE A 135 2.09 17.28 1.09
CA ILE A 135 2.73 16.08 1.61
C ILE A 135 4.18 16.39 1.94
N HIS A 136 4.51 16.29 3.21
CA HIS A 136 5.87 16.38 3.73
C HIS A 136 6.51 15.00 3.61
N PHE A 137 7.20 14.77 2.50
CA PHE A 137 7.89 13.52 2.24
C PHE A 137 9.29 13.53 2.85
N THR A 138 9.66 12.44 3.53
CA THR A 138 11.01 12.20 4.05
C THR A 138 11.49 10.82 3.60
N ASN A 139 12.66 10.74 3.01
CA ASN A 139 13.31 9.47 2.70
C ASN A 139 14.27 9.10 3.85
N GLU A 140 13.90 8.14 4.68
CA GLU A 140 14.75 7.55 5.72
C GLU A 140 15.41 6.24 5.26
N GLY A 141 15.12 5.79 4.04
CA GLY A 141 15.75 4.64 3.42
C GLY A 141 17.18 4.90 2.95
N SER A 142 17.86 3.85 2.51
CA SER A 142 19.22 3.90 1.96
C SER A 142 19.24 4.23 0.46
N LYS A 143 18.17 3.88 -0.25
CA LYS A 143 17.99 4.12 -1.69
C LYS A 143 17.24 5.44 -1.94
N PRO A 144 17.32 6.01 -3.16
CA PRO A 144 16.43 7.12 -3.54
C PRO A 144 14.97 6.66 -3.61
N HIS A 145 14.06 7.48 -3.12
CA HIS A 145 12.62 7.26 -3.21
C HIS A 145 11.89 8.53 -3.62
N THR A 146 10.69 8.38 -4.20
CA THR A 146 9.77 9.48 -4.54
C THR A 146 8.35 9.09 -4.17
N LEU A 147 7.42 10.03 -4.35
CA LEU A 147 6.01 9.79 -4.14
C LEU A 147 5.23 10.34 -5.34
N HIS A 148 4.86 9.45 -6.24
CA HIS A 148 4.06 9.74 -7.43
C HIS A 148 2.58 9.48 -7.14
N PHE A 149 1.75 10.50 -7.29
CA PHE A 149 0.29 10.40 -7.14
C PHE A 149 -0.37 10.30 -8.51
N HIS A 150 -1.26 9.32 -8.67
CA HIS A 150 -2.17 9.33 -9.81
C HIS A 150 -3.27 10.37 -9.59
N GLY A 151 -3.47 11.27 -10.55
CA GLY A 151 -4.41 12.38 -10.43
C GLY A 151 -4.11 13.47 -11.46
N ILE A 152 -4.58 14.68 -11.18
CA ILE A 152 -4.29 15.88 -12.00
C ILE A 152 -3.48 16.85 -11.15
N HIS A 153 -2.23 17.06 -11.53
CA HIS A 153 -1.32 17.98 -10.86
C HIS A 153 -0.23 18.48 -11.82
N LYS A 154 0.55 19.45 -11.35
CA LYS A 154 1.66 19.99 -12.15
C LYS A 154 2.80 18.99 -12.24
N ALA A 155 3.52 18.99 -13.35
CA ALA A 155 4.64 18.09 -13.59
C ALA A 155 5.71 18.15 -12.48
N GLU A 156 5.94 19.32 -11.88
CA GLU A 156 6.90 19.52 -10.80
C GLU A 156 6.47 18.84 -9.48
N MET A 157 5.19 18.44 -9.39
CA MET A 157 4.61 17.75 -8.22
C MET A 157 4.23 16.31 -8.53
N ASP A 158 4.64 15.80 -9.69
CA ASP A 158 4.28 14.47 -10.18
C ASP A 158 5.08 13.33 -9.49
N GLY A 159 6.22 13.65 -8.87
CA GLY A 159 7.06 12.65 -8.19
C GLY A 159 7.82 11.71 -9.14
N VAL A 160 7.84 12.05 -10.45
CA VAL A 160 8.50 11.24 -11.50
C VAL A 160 9.92 11.73 -11.77
N PHE A 161 10.17 13.02 -11.60
CA PHE A 161 11.43 13.66 -12.03
C PHE A 161 12.44 13.81 -10.89
N GLU A 162 12.00 13.81 -9.64
CA GLU A 162 12.87 13.93 -8.48
C GLU A 162 13.44 12.56 -8.09
N ASN A 163 14.68 12.57 -7.62
CA ASN A 163 15.28 11.43 -6.92
C ASN A 163 15.69 11.91 -5.53
N ILE A 164 14.84 11.66 -4.54
CA ILE A 164 15.09 12.09 -3.16
C ILE A 164 15.96 11.04 -2.51
N GLY A 165 17.27 11.36 -2.35
CA GLY A 165 18.24 10.47 -1.73
C GLY A 165 18.02 10.27 -0.23
N SER A 166 18.80 9.37 0.36
CA SER A 166 18.77 9.07 1.81
C SER A 166 18.87 10.33 2.67
N GLY A 167 17.98 10.48 3.64
CA GLY A 167 17.84 11.66 4.51
C GLY A 167 17.23 12.89 3.83
N GLY A 168 16.92 12.80 2.53
CA GLY A 168 16.32 13.87 1.75
C GLY A 168 14.86 14.09 2.10
N LYS A 169 14.37 15.30 1.79
CA LYS A 169 12.98 15.70 2.00
C LYS A 169 12.46 16.42 0.78
N PHE A 170 11.16 16.30 0.54
CA PHE A 170 10.45 17.03 -0.51
C PHE A 170 9.04 17.40 -0.04
N ILE A 171 8.48 18.48 -0.57
CA ILE A 171 7.09 18.86 -0.32
C ILE A 171 6.35 18.81 -1.64
N TYR A 172 5.40 17.87 -1.73
CA TYR A 172 4.45 17.81 -2.83
C TYR A 172 3.24 18.66 -2.47
N GLU A 173 2.78 19.50 -3.41
CA GLU A 173 1.62 20.35 -3.20
C GLU A 173 0.75 20.41 -4.46
N PHE A 174 -0.50 19.95 -4.35
CA PHE A 174 -1.45 19.89 -5.46
C PHE A 174 -2.90 19.91 -4.93
N TYR A 175 -3.86 20.22 -5.81
CA TYR A 175 -5.26 20.12 -5.44
C TYR A 175 -5.77 18.68 -5.60
N ALA A 176 -6.66 18.27 -4.68
CA ALA A 176 -7.30 16.96 -4.73
C ALA A 176 -8.27 16.90 -5.92
N GLU A 177 -7.85 16.28 -7.02
CA GLU A 177 -8.63 16.08 -8.25
C GLU A 177 -8.03 14.98 -9.14
N PRO A 178 -8.88 14.31 -9.96
CA PRO A 178 -10.34 14.34 -9.96
C PRO A 178 -10.92 13.46 -8.84
N VAL A 179 -12.24 13.56 -8.60
CA VAL A 179 -12.97 12.65 -7.72
C VAL A 179 -12.76 11.21 -8.15
N GLY A 180 -12.46 10.32 -7.18
CA GLY A 180 -12.29 8.90 -7.44
C GLY A 180 -11.31 8.21 -6.52
N LEU A 181 -11.08 6.94 -6.84
CA LEU A 181 -10.03 6.12 -6.23
C LEU A 181 -8.79 6.15 -7.13
N HIS A 182 -7.70 6.59 -6.56
CA HIS A 182 -6.39 6.70 -7.20
C HIS A 182 -5.36 5.88 -6.43
N LEU A 183 -4.16 5.76 -7.02
CA LEU A 183 -3.00 5.16 -6.39
C LEU A 183 -1.93 6.23 -6.16
N TYR A 184 -1.03 5.96 -5.23
CA TYR A 184 0.28 6.59 -5.17
C TYR A 184 1.35 5.51 -5.01
N HIS A 185 2.56 5.76 -5.51
CA HIS A 185 3.67 4.82 -5.40
C HIS A 185 5.02 5.51 -5.62
N CYS A 186 6.11 4.82 -5.29
CA CYS A 186 7.44 5.27 -5.67
C CYS A 186 7.63 5.13 -7.19
N HIS A 187 8.25 6.14 -7.83
CA HIS A 187 8.50 6.15 -9.27
C HIS A 187 10.00 6.18 -9.63
N VAL A 188 10.88 5.92 -8.67
CA VAL A 188 12.31 5.76 -8.94
C VAL A 188 12.55 4.49 -9.74
N HIS A 189 13.41 4.56 -10.74
CA HIS A 189 13.76 3.38 -11.56
C HIS A 189 14.76 2.46 -10.85
N PRO A 190 14.58 1.12 -10.96
CA PRO A 190 13.49 0.41 -11.64
C PRO A 190 12.18 0.49 -10.83
N VAL A 191 11.12 1.04 -11.44
CA VAL A 191 9.84 1.28 -10.76
C VAL A 191 9.23 -0.02 -10.23
N GLU A 192 9.38 -1.10 -11.00
CA GLU A 192 8.85 -2.43 -10.67
C GLU A 192 9.46 -2.95 -9.35
N GLU A 193 10.77 -2.75 -9.12
CA GLU A 193 11.44 -3.14 -7.88
C GLU A 193 10.86 -2.41 -6.67
N HIS A 194 10.67 -1.09 -6.79
CA HIS A 194 10.13 -0.27 -5.70
C HIS A 194 8.68 -0.64 -5.35
N ILE A 195 7.86 -0.91 -6.36
CA ILE A 195 6.47 -1.36 -6.17
C ILE A 195 6.45 -2.79 -5.61
N ALA A 196 7.26 -3.71 -6.16
CA ALA A 196 7.33 -5.09 -5.68
C ALA A 196 7.68 -5.16 -4.20
N HIS A 197 8.58 -4.30 -3.71
CA HIS A 197 8.92 -4.22 -2.30
C HIS A 197 7.83 -3.60 -1.40
N GLY A 198 6.81 -2.89 -1.94
CA GLY A 198 5.69 -2.41 -1.14
C GLY A 198 5.48 -0.88 -1.13
N LEU A 199 6.24 -0.09 -1.89
CA LEU A 199 6.10 1.37 -1.92
C LEU A 199 4.91 1.82 -2.77
N TYR A 200 3.70 1.57 -2.30
CA TYR A 200 2.44 1.97 -2.91
C TYR A 200 1.33 2.13 -1.86
N GLY A 201 0.27 2.86 -2.21
CA GLY A 201 -0.93 3.01 -1.39
C GLY A 201 -2.12 3.55 -2.17
N ALA A 202 -3.26 3.67 -1.50
CA ALA A 202 -4.48 4.21 -2.07
C ALA A 202 -4.64 5.71 -1.74
N TYR A 203 -5.15 6.47 -2.71
CA TYR A 203 -5.52 7.87 -2.57
C TYR A 203 -6.97 8.06 -3.03
N ILE A 204 -7.82 8.56 -2.13
CA ILE A 204 -9.25 8.73 -2.36
C ILE A 204 -9.57 10.22 -2.39
N VAL A 205 -10.25 10.65 -3.45
CA VAL A 205 -10.83 12.00 -3.55
C VAL A 205 -12.34 11.88 -3.51
N ASP A 206 -12.93 12.33 -2.39
CA ASP A 206 -14.37 12.40 -2.23
C ASP A 206 -14.96 13.59 -3.00
N PRO A 207 -16.19 13.47 -3.52
CA PRO A 207 -16.89 14.61 -4.10
C PRO A 207 -17.22 15.65 -3.02
N LYS A 208 -17.35 16.93 -3.45
CA LYS A 208 -17.81 18.03 -2.55
C LYS A 208 -19.20 17.79 -1.97
N GLU A 209 -20.07 17.21 -2.79
CA GLU A 209 -21.38 16.78 -2.31
C GLU A 209 -21.24 15.43 -1.60
N PRO A 210 -21.52 15.35 -0.30
CA PRO A 210 -21.36 14.12 0.45
C PRO A 210 -22.18 12.97 -0.14
N ARG A 211 -21.59 11.79 -0.20
CA ARG A 211 -22.31 10.56 -0.53
C ARG A 211 -23.22 10.14 0.64
N GLU A 212 -24.21 9.33 0.36
CA GLU A 212 -24.97 8.67 1.42
C GLU A 212 -24.03 7.88 2.33
N PRO A 213 -24.22 7.96 3.66
CA PRO A 213 -23.37 7.21 4.60
C PRO A 213 -23.42 5.71 4.34
N ALA A 214 -22.25 5.09 4.34
CA ALA A 214 -22.09 3.64 4.17
C ALA A 214 -20.84 3.18 4.93
N ASP A 215 -20.79 1.87 5.23
CA ASP A 215 -19.53 1.27 5.65
C ASP A 215 -18.59 1.15 4.43
N GLU A 216 -17.36 1.57 4.59
CA GLU A 216 -16.36 1.59 3.51
C GLU A 216 -15.18 0.70 3.87
N PHE A 217 -14.72 -0.07 2.87
CA PHE A 217 -13.58 -0.97 3.00
C PHE A 217 -12.62 -0.74 1.83
N VAL A 218 -11.33 -0.60 2.13
CA VAL A 218 -10.28 -0.48 1.10
C VAL A 218 -9.56 -1.81 0.96
N PHE A 219 -9.51 -2.30 -0.27
CA PHE A 219 -8.70 -3.45 -0.64
C PHE A 219 -7.67 -3.05 -1.68
N VAL A 220 -6.41 -3.21 -1.35
CA VAL A 220 -5.29 -3.12 -2.28
C VAL A 220 -4.89 -4.53 -2.66
N LEU A 221 -5.10 -4.88 -3.93
CA LEU A 221 -4.71 -6.19 -4.45
C LEU A 221 -3.27 -6.12 -4.92
N ASN A 222 -2.44 -7.03 -4.43
CA ASN A 222 -1.02 -7.05 -4.72
C ASN A 222 -0.50 -8.47 -4.94
N GLY A 223 0.57 -8.58 -5.73
CA GLY A 223 1.39 -9.78 -5.83
C GLY A 223 2.64 -9.62 -4.96
N LEU A 224 3.09 -10.71 -4.38
CA LEU A 224 4.28 -10.77 -3.53
C LEU A 224 5.28 -11.73 -4.17
N ASP A 225 6.39 -11.18 -4.63
CA ASP A 225 7.57 -11.90 -5.09
C ASP A 225 8.57 -11.94 -3.93
N THR A 226 8.44 -12.96 -3.07
CA THR A 226 9.16 -13.02 -1.78
C THR A 226 10.61 -13.44 -1.89
N ASP A 227 11.03 -13.93 -3.05
CA ASP A 227 12.41 -14.31 -3.35
C ASP A 227 13.05 -13.45 -4.46
N PHE A 228 12.26 -12.49 -5.00
CA PHE A 228 12.69 -11.52 -6.01
C PHE A 228 13.25 -12.14 -7.29
N ASP A 229 12.63 -13.25 -7.73
CA ASP A 229 12.98 -13.91 -8.98
C ASP A 229 12.20 -13.37 -10.21
N GLY A 230 11.25 -12.45 -9.98
CA GLY A 230 10.39 -11.82 -10.98
C GLY A 230 9.03 -12.50 -11.13
N GLU A 231 8.74 -13.55 -10.35
CA GLU A 231 7.46 -14.23 -10.31
C GLU A 231 6.81 -14.11 -8.92
N ASN A 232 5.51 -13.81 -8.88
CA ASN A 232 4.82 -13.69 -7.60
C ASN A 232 4.60 -15.07 -6.96
N ASN A 233 5.10 -15.26 -5.75
CA ASN A 233 4.85 -16.47 -4.94
C ASN A 233 3.44 -16.45 -4.33
N PHE A 234 2.91 -15.25 -4.05
CA PHE A 234 1.59 -15.06 -3.43
C PHE A 234 0.82 -13.92 -4.10
N TYR A 235 -0.51 -13.98 -3.97
CA TYR A 235 -1.42 -12.87 -4.27
C TYR A 235 -2.26 -12.58 -3.03
N ALA A 236 -2.43 -11.32 -2.71
CA ALA A 236 -3.09 -10.88 -1.50
C ALA A 236 -4.05 -9.72 -1.73
N ALA A 237 -5.00 -9.57 -0.83
CA ALA A 237 -5.69 -8.32 -0.57
C ALA A 237 -5.14 -7.78 0.75
N ASN A 238 -4.64 -6.53 0.74
CA ASN A 238 -3.99 -5.92 1.89
C ASN A 238 -2.84 -6.80 2.45
N THR A 239 -1.92 -7.15 1.58
CA THR A 239 -0.60 -7.75 1.83
C THR A 239 -0.57 -9.16 2.41
N ILE A 240 -1.46 -9.53 3.32
CA ILE A 240 -1.44 -10.87 3.94
C ILE A 240 -2.24 -11.87 3.09
N PRO A 241 -1.59 -12.87 2.44
CA PRO A 241 -2.26 -13.86 1.63
C PRO A 241 -3.31 -14.65 2.42
N PHE A 242 -4.44 -14.92 1.78
CA PHE A 242 -5.54 -15.70 2.34
C PHE A 242 -6.16 -15.15 3.64
N TYR A 243 -5.77 -13.93 4.10
CA TYR A 243 -6.25 -13.36 5.36
C TYR A 243 -7.77 -13.38 5.46
N TYR A 244 -8.48 -12.76 4.50
CA TYR A 244 -9.96 -12.66 4.53
C TYR A 244 -10.68 -13.98 4.26
N GLN A 245 -9.97 -15.03 3.83
CA GLN A 245 -10.53 -16.38 3.77
C GLN A 245 -10.70 -16.99 5.17
N HIS A 246 -9.83 -16.61 6.11
CA HIS A 246 -9.85 -17.06 7.50
C HIS A 246 -10.48 -16.05 8.45
N HIS A 247 -10.56 -14.77 8.04
CA HIS A 247 -11.14 -13.66 8.76
C HIS A 247 -12.23 -13.01 7.87
N PRO A 248 -13.41 -13.63 7.72
CA PRO A 248 -14.46 -13.10 6.86
C PRO A 248 -14.99 -11.77 7.42
N ILE A 249 -15.25 -10.83 6.52
CA ILE A 249 -15.84 -9.53 6.89
C ILE A 249 -17.29 -9.77 7.24
N GLU A 250 -17.64 -9.47 8.49
CA GLU A 250 -19.01 -9.54 8.95
C GLU A 250 -19.73 -8.22 8.66
N ILE A 251 -20.90 -8.32 8.01
CA ILE A 251 -21.76 -7.18 7.73
C ILE A 251 -23.15 -7.44 8.31
N ASN A 252 -23.73 -6.42 8.92
CA ASN A 252 -25.08 -6.49 9.45
C ASN A 252 -26.08 -6.20 8.33
N THR A 253 -26.97 -7.14 8.03
CA THR A 253 -28.01 -6.98 6.99
C THR A 253 -29.24 -6.20 7.44
N ASN A 254 -29.31 -5.85 8.73
CA ASN A 254 -30.48 -5.20 9.34
C ASN A 254 -30.23 -3.72 9.72
N GLU A 255 -29.12 -3.15 9.30
CA GLU A 255 -28.81 -1.73 9.50
C GLU A 255 -28.93 -0.92 8.22
#